data_be801570e96d764f8c5a437236f04a73
#
_entry.id   be801570e96d764f8c5a437236f04a73
#
_cell.length_a   1.000
_cell.length_b   1.000
_cell.length_c   1.000
_cell.angle_alpha   90.00
_cell.angle_beta   90.00
_cell.angle_gamma   90.00
#
_symmetry.space_group_name_H-M   'P 1'
#
loop_
_entity.id
_entity.type
_entity.pdbx_description
1 polymer ?
#
loop_
_entity_poly.entity_id
_entity_poly.type
_entity_poly.pdbx_seq_one_letter_code
_entity_poly.pdbx_strand_id
1 'polypeptide(L)'
;MSIIFKMLKYLKNYSNLIKSVIIIALAVVLVINSICFYNCKSSYKEEVSVLQTELDSLSTKNEELETKASKQEETLAENEKVLLEKDAQIQELESSVEALEKENAELKKSAQTKPAVSTGSQSTTQATGKYSQATQVWNGLKALGLNDYVCAGIMGNIMAEVGGQTLDISRWSQYSSTSSGYYGICQWAGGRKQRLLNDFGTTLEAQIKFLGVELFEVIPKGNSFYNMQDEKEAALYFAKYYERCGSGSYSVRQTNATKALQYFTK
;
A
#
# COMPACT_ATOMS: atom_id res chain seq x y z
N MET A 1 -30.00 -95.21 39.34
CA MET A 1 -30.06 -93.87 39.99
C MET A 1 -28.69 -93.07 39.92
N SER A 2 -27.57 -93.68 39.75
CA SER A 2 -26.24 -93.02 39.79
C SER A 2 -25.91 -92.09 38.58
N ILE A 3 -26.34 -92.39 37.34
CA ILE A 3 -25.96 -91.66 36.12
C ILE A 3 -26.72 -90.33 36.02
N ILE A 4 -28.00 -90.33 36.33
CA ILE A 4 -28.82 -89.11 36.30
C ILE A 4 -28.33 -88.09 37.33
N PHE A 5 -27.92 -88.53 38.49
CA PHE A 5 -27.36 -87.61 39.51
C PHE A 5 -26.01 -86.99 39.10
N LYS A 6 -25.20 -87.76 38.42
CA LYS A 6 -23.95 -87.26 37.87
C LYS A 6 -24.23 -86.25 36.72
N MET A 7 -25.17 -86.49 35.86
CA MET A 7 -25.54 -85.54 34.79
C MET A 7 -26.14 -84.25 35.37
N LEU A 8 -27.03 -84.35 36.36
CA LEU A 8 -27.56 -83.13 37.01
C LEU A 8 -26.46 -82.29 37.71
N LYS A 9 -25.54 -82.93 38.33
CA LYS A 9 -24.36 -82.24 38.92
C LYS A 9 -23.47 -81.59 37.89
N TYR A 10 -23.27 -82.19 36.72
CA TYR A 10 -22.54 -81.68 35.60
C TYR A 10 -23.25 -80.47 35.01
N LEU A 11 -24.53 -80.50 34.75
CA LEU A 11 -25.37 -79.41 34.25
C LEU A 11 -25.40 -78.23 35.23
N LYS A 12 -25.47 -78.51 36.54
CA LYS A 12 -25.42 -77.44 37.55
C LYS A 12 -24.04 -76.74 37.58
N ASN A 13 -22.95 -77.50 37.46
CA ASN A 13 -21.60 -76.90 37.36
C ASN A 13 -21.36 -76.09 36.09
N TYR A 14 -21.96 -76.57 34.94
CA TYR A 14 -21.89 -75.85 33.66
C TYR A 14 -22.68 -74.54 33.73
N SER A 15 -23.88 -74.55 34.36
CA SER A 15 -24.64 -73.35 34.60
C SER A 15 -23.88 -72.30 35.47
N ASN A 16 -23.19 -72.75 36.48
CA ASN A 16 -22.40 -71.86 37.33
C ASN A 16 -21.15 -71.30 36.60
N LEU A 17 -20.50 -72.12 35.76
CA LEU A 17 -19.39 -71.66 34.90
C LEU A 17 -19.85 -70.59 33.91
N ILE A 18 -20.98 -70.78 33.23
CA ILE A 18 -21.55 -69.79 32.31
C ILE A 18 -21.88 -68.49 33.06
N LYS A 19 -22.49 -68.55 34.23
CA LYS A 19 -22.77 -67.36 35.05
C LYS A 19 -21.51 -66.61 35.42
N SER A 20 -20.46 -67.33 35.81
CA SER A 20 -19.16 -66.71 36.14
C SER A 20 -18.52 -66.04 34.94
N VAL A 21 -18.57 -66.64 33.75
CA VAL A 21 -18.08 -66.06 32.49
C VAL A 21 -18.83 -64.77 32.15
N ILE A 22 -20.16 -64.79 32.29
CA ILE A 22 -20.98 -63.59 32.03
C ILE A 22 -20.66 -62.46 33.01
N ILE A 23 -20.47 -62.78 34.31
CA ILE A 23 -20.11 -61.79 35.34
C ILE A 23 -18.75 -61.17 35.02
N ILE A 24 -17.77 -61.96 34.63
CA ILE A 24 -16.44 -61.48 34.26
C ILE A 24 -16.53 -60.59 33.00
N ALA A 25 -17.27 -61.00 31.97
CA ALA A 25 -17.46 -60.23 30.78
C ALA A 25 -18.09 -58.85 31.07
N LEU A 26 -19.15 -58.83 31.91
CA LEU A 26 -19.79 -57.57 32.33
C LEU A 26 -18.82 -56.68 33.15
N ALA A 27 -18.03 -57.24 34.01
CA ALA A 27 -17.02 -56.51 34.78
C ALA A 27 -15.96 -55.88 33.84
N VAL A 28 -15.48 -56.60 32.82
CA VAL A 28 -14.57 -56.11 31.81
C VAL A 28 -15.18 -54.96 31.02
N VAL A 29 -16.40 -55.07 30.59
CA VAL A 29 -17.13 -53.97 29.86
C VAL A 29 -17.27 -52.73 30.74
N LEU A 30 -17.59 -52.89 32.02
CA LEU A 30 -17.67 -51.76 32.96
C LEU A 30 -16.32 -51.08 33.16
N VAL A 31 -15.25 -51.83 33.24
CA VAL A 31 -13.87 -51.26 33.35
C VAL A 31 -13.49 -50.52 32.09
N ILE A 32 -13.75 -51.10 30.91
CA ILE A 32 -13.49 -50.43 29.62
C ILE A 32 -14.28 -49.13 29.52
N ASN A 33 -15.57 -49.15 29.82
CA ASN A 33 -16.39 -47.93 29.79
C ASN A 33 -15.88 -46.84 30.76
N SER A 34 -15.45 -47.26 31.96
CA SER A 34 -14.87 -46.33 32.95
C SER A 34 -13.59 -45.70 32.46
N ILE A 35 -12.69 -46.45 31.80
CA ILE A 35 -11.47 -45.95 31.19
C ILE A 35 -11.77 -45.00 30.05
N CYS A 36 -12.69 -45.34 29.13
CA CYS A 36 -13.12 -44.47 28.05
C CYS A 36 -13.70 -43.17 28.57
N PHE A 37 -14.56 -43.21 29.58
CA PHE A 37 -15.14 -42.02 30.20
C PHE A 37 -14.07 -41.10 30.83
N TYR A 38 -13.11 -41.73 31.55
CA TYR A 38 -12.00 -40.98 32.16
C TYR A 38 -11.11 -40.29 31.11
N ASN A 39 -10.76 -41.01 30.05
CA ASN A 39 -9.96 -40.45 28.95
C ASN A 39 -10.70 -39.33 28.20
N CYS A 40 -11.99 -39.52 27.95
CA CYS A 40 -12.83 -38.49 27.33
C CYS A 40 -12.90 -37.24 28.20
N LYS A 41 -13.12 -37.37 29.52
CA LYS A 41 -13.14 -36.23 30.44
C LYS A 41 -11.78 -35.53 30.55
N SER A 42 -10.65 -36.24 30.44
CA SER A 42 -9.30 -35.66 30.43
C SER A 42 -9.07 -34.86 29.15
N SER A 43 -9.48 -35.39 27.97
CA SER A 43 -9.34 -34.70 26.68
C SER A 43 -10.17 -33.42 26.65
N TYR A 44 -11.43 -33.46 27.13
CA TYR A 44 -12.22 -32.23 27.22
C TYR A 44 -11.64 -31.17 28.14
N LYS A 45 -11.01 -31.58 29.25
CA LYS A 45 -10.38 -30.64 30.17
C LYS A 45 -9.18 -29.94 29.53
N GLU A 46 -8.40 -30.66 28.73
CA GLU A 46 -7.26 -30.13 28.00
C GLU A 46 -7.73 -29.15 26.90
N GLU A 47 -8.75 -29.53 26.14
CA GLU A 47 -9.34 -28.69 25.10
C GLU A 47 -9.94 -27.39 25.66
N VAL A 48 -10.64 -27.45 26.78
CA VAL A 48 -11.15 -26.26 27.48
C VAL A 48 -9.99 -25.37 27.97
N SER A 49 -8.88 -25.94 28.45
CA SER A 49 -7.71 -25.15 28.85
C SER A 49 -7.05 -24.42 27.69
N VAL A 50 -6.96 -25.07 26.51
CA VAL A 50 -6.43 -24.44 25.28
C VAL A 50 -7.33 -23.29 24.84
N LEU A 51 -8.65 -23.54 24.77
CA LEU A 51 -9.62 -22.51 24.39
C LEU A 51 -9.62 -21.30 25.35
N GLN A 52 -9.43 -21.53 26.63
CA GLN A 52 -9.30 -20.44 27.61
C GLN A 52 -8.04 -19.61 27.33
N THR A 53 -6.91 -20.25 27.04
CA THR A 53 -5.66 -19.54 26.69
C THR A 53 -5.80 -18.72 25.41
N GLU A 54 -6.47 -19.26 24.40
CA GLU A 54 -6.77 -18.52 23.16
C GLU A 54 -7.70 -17.32 23.42
N LEU A 55 -8.70 -17.48 24.27
CA LEU A 55 -9.60 -16.40 24.66
C LEU A 55 -8.86 -15.26 25.35
N ASP A 56 -7.98 -15.58 26.30
CA ASP A 56 -7.17 -14.61 27.01
C ASP A 56 -6.21 -13.86 26.04
N SER A 57 -5.61 -14.60 25.09
CA SER A 57 -4.77 -14.01 24.03
C SER A 57 -5.54 -13.06 23.12
N LEU A 58 -6.76 -13.43 22.72
CA LEU A 58 -7.64 -12.58 21.91
C LEU A 58 -8.08 -11.34 22.67
N SER A 59 -8.39 -11.46 23.97
CA SER A 59 -8.73 -10.31 24.82
C SER A 59 -7.59 -9.31 24.89
N THR A 60 -6.37 -9.77 25.13
CA THR A 60 -5.17 -8.89 25.15
C THR A 60 -4.96 -8.19 23.81
N LYS A 61 -5.15 -8.90 22.71
CA LYS A 61 -5.02 -8.35 21.37
C LYS A 61 -6.08 -7.30 21.05
N ASN A 62 -7.28 -7.49 21.58
CA ASN A 62 -8.37 -6.51 21.45
C ASN A 62 -8.04 -5.22 22.19
N GLU A 63 -7.53 -5.31 23.43
CA GLU A 63 -7.08 -4.14 24.21
C GLU A 63 -5.94 -3.36 23.51
N GLU A 64 -5.00 -4.09 22.88
CA GLU A 64 -3.95 -3.45 22.08
C GLU A 64 -4.51 -2.70 20.85
N LEU A 65 -5.51 -3.30 20.18
CA LEU A 65 -6.15 -2.69 19.03
C LEU A 65 -6.96 -1.45 19.42
N GLU A 66 -7.68 -1.49 20.52
CA GLU A 66 -8.42 -0.34 21.05
C GLU A 66 -7.46 0.82 21.42
N THR A 67 -6.32 0.51 22.03
CA THR A 67 -5.28 1.50 22.33
C THR A 67 -4.70 2.13 21.07
N LYS A 68 -4.47 1.33 20.01
CA LYS A 68 -4.00 1.83 18.72
C LYS A 68 -5.06 2.69 18.03
N ALA A 69 -6.32 2.27 18.06
CA ALA A 69 -7.43 3.04 17.49
C ALA A 69 -7.55 4.42 18.15
N SER A 70 -7.50 4.49 19.49
CA SER A 70 -7.54 5.75 20.22
C SER A 70 -6.38 6.69 19.87
N LYS A 71 -5.15 6.16 19.71
CA LYS A 71 -4.00 6.97 19.27
C LYS A 71 -4.15 7.46 17.82
N GLN A 72 -4.78 6.68 16.96
CA GLN A 72 -5.03 7.10 15.59
C GLN A 72 -6.08 8.19 15.51
N GLU A 73 -7.13 8.13 16.34
CA GLU A 73 -8.13 9.20 16.45
C GLU A 73 -7.51 10.51 16.93
N GLU A 74 -6.65 10.48 17.94
CA GLU A 74 -5.92 11.66 18.42
C GLU A 74 -5.02 12.27 17.30
N THR A 75 -4.31 11.41 16.56
CA THR A 75 -3.49 11.85 15.43
C THR A 75 -4.34 12.46 14.31
N LEU A 76 -5.52 11.90 14.05
CA LEU A 76 -6.47 12.41 13.06
C LEU A 76 -6.97 13.80 13.45
N ALA A 77 -7.36 13.99 14.69
CA ALA A 77 -7.81 15.28 15.20
C ALA A 77 -6.72 16.37 15.11
N GLU A 78 -5.47 16.02 15.41
CA GLU A 78 -4.34 16.96 15.24
C GLU A 78 -4.08 17.29 13.77
N ASN A 79 -4.15 16.30 12.89
CA ASN A 79 -4.01 16.51 11.45
C ASN A 79 -5.13 17.39 10.86
N GLU A 80 -6.36 17.21 11.31
CA GLU A 80 -7.49 18.08 10.90
C GLU A 80 -7.25 19.54 11.32
N LYS A 81 -6.72 19.77 12.52
CA LYS A 81 -6.36 21.11 12.97
C LYS A 81 -5.27 21.74 12.11
N VAL A 82 -4.22 20.97 11.77
CA VAL A 82 -3.15 21.41 10.86
C VAL A 82 -3.69 21.72 9.47
N LEU A 83 -4.64 20.93 8.97
CA LEU A 83 -5.29 21.17 7.69
C LEU A 83 -6.06 22.50 7.67
N LEU A 84 -6.86 22.77 8.71
CA LEU A 84 -7.59 24.04 8.84
C LEU A 84 -6.65 25.25 8.88
N GLU A 85 -5.51 25.12 9.56
CA GLU A 85 -4.51 26.19 9.61
C GLU A 85 -3.85 26.40 8.23
N LYS A 86 -3.58 25.31 7.48
CA LYS A 86 -3.05 25.38 6.15
C LYS A 86 -4.03 25.97 5.14
N ASP A 87 -5.31 25.64 5.25
CA ASP A 87 -6.34 26.21 4.39
C ASP A 87 -6.46 27.74 4.61
N ALA A 88 -6.38 28.19 5.86
CA ALA A 88 -6.34 29.62 6.15
C ALA A 88 -5.11 30.33 5.54
N GLN A 89 -3.92 29.71 5.61
CA GLN A 89 -2.71 30.21 4.96
C GLN A 89 -2.83 30.26 3.45
N ILE A 90 -3.47 29.26 2.84
CA ILE A 90 -3.73 29.23 1.40
C ILE A 90 -4.62 30.40 0.99
N GLN A 91 -5.71 30.65 1.71
CA GLN A 91 -6.62 31.79 1.41
C GLN A 91 -5.89 33.14 1.53
N GLU A 92 -5.01 33.31 2.48
CA GLU A 92 -4.21 34.52 2.64
C GLU A 92 -3.23 34.71 1.48
N LEU A 93 -2.58 33.63 1.05
CA LEU A 93 -1.68 33.62 -0.10
C LEU A 93 -2.43 33.89 -1.42
N GLU A 94 -3.59 33.31 -1.63
CA GLU A 94 -4.44 33.55 -2.79
C GLU A 94 -4.83 35.03 -2.89
N SER A 95 -5.24 35.64 -1.77
CA SER A 95 -5.55 37.05 -1.71
C SER A 95 -4.33 37.94 -2.05
N SER A 96 -3.14 37.52 -1.59
CA SER A 96 -1.89 38.22 -1.87
C SER A 96 -1.49 38.12 -3.33
N VAL A 97 -1.68 36.94 -3.95
CA VAL A 97 -1.46 36.71 -5.37
C VAL A 97 -2.38 37.60 -6.23
N GLU A 98 -3.66 37.64 -5.90
CA GLU A 98 -4.64 38.49 -6.62
C GLU A 98 -4.25 39.98 -6.54
N ALA A 99 -3.81 40.45 -5.37
CA ALA A 99 -3.35 41.82 -5.20
C ALA A 99 -2.09 42.12 -6.07
N LEU A 100 -1.12 41.22 -6.10
CA LEU A 100 0.09 41.32 -6.90
C LEU A 100 -0.21 41.24 -8.41
N GLU A 101 -1.16 40.42 -8.85
CA GLU A 101 -1.59 40.35 -10.25
C GLU A 101 -2.22 41.66 -10.72
N LYS A 102 -3.02 42.27 -9.84
CA LYS A 102 -3.64 43.60 -10.13
C LYS A 102 -2.56 44.69 -10.23
N GLU A 103 -1.62 44.75 -9.31
CA GLU A 103 -0.48 45.68 -9.34
C GLU A 103 0.37 45.50 -10.60
N ASN A 104 0.63 44.23 -10.98
CA ASN A 104 1.38 43.89 -12.20
C ASN A 104 0.64 44.34 -13.48
N ALA A 105 -0.68 44.24 -13.47
CA ALA A 105 -1.52 44.73 -14.60
C ALA A 105 -1.48 46.26 -14.70
N GLU A 106 -1.47 46.96 -13.59
CA GLU A 106 -1.37 48.45 -13.54
C GLU A 106 0.04 48.91 -13.96
N LEU A 107 1.09 48.24 -13.51
CA LEU A 107 2.50 48.51 -13.91
C LEU A 107 2.70 48.24 -15.41
N LYS A 108 2.12 47.21 -15.99
CA LYS A 108 2.15 46.96 -17.45
C LYS A 108 1.44 48.03 -18.26
N LYS A 109 0.36 48.59 -17.77
CA LYS A 109 -0.32 49.73 -18.41
C LYS A 109 0.53 50.99 -18.37
N SER A 110 1.23 51.26 -17.28
CA SER A 110 2.11 52.40 -17.12
C SER A 110 3.41 52.29 -17.89
N ALA A 111 3.93 51.06 -18.11
CA ALA A 111 5.16 50.81 -18.89
C ALA A 111 4.97 50.94 -20.41
N GLN A 112 3.74 50.86 -20.92
CA GLN A 112 3.47 51.05 -22.35
C GLN A 112 3.55 52.51 -22.83
N THR A 113 3.83 53.47 -21.90
CA THR A 113 3.98 54.90 -22.20
C THR A 113 5.41 55.41 -22.18
N LYS A 114 6.44 54.56 -22.14
CA LYS A 114 7.86 54.96 -22.21
C LYS A 114 8.70 54.05 -23.12
N PRO A 115 9.61 54.60 -23.96
CA PRO A 115 10.41 53.78 -24.89
C PRO A 115 11.46 52.98 -24.17
N ALA A 116 11.80 51.82 -24.76
CA ALA A 116 12.62 50.73 -24.30
C ALA A 116 14.01 51.12 -23.81
N VAL A 117 14.39 50.62 -22.62
CA VAL A 117 15.78 50.26 -22.27
C VAL A 117 15.78 48.82 -21.70
N SER A 118 16.53 47.98 -22.36
CA SER A 118 16.77 46.59 -22.02
C SER A 118 17.58 46.44 -20.74
N THR A 119 17.08 45.74 -19.74
CA THR A 119 17.92 45.11 -18.70
C THR A 119 17.20 43.89 -18.11
N GLY A 120 17.92 42.79 -18.03
CA GLY A 120 17.46 41.45 -17.78
C GLY A 120 16.62 41.24 -16.51
N SER A 121 15.54 40.52 -16.67
CA SER A 121 14.67 40.08 -15.59
C SER A 121 14.75 38.57 -15.46
N GLN A 122 15.11 38.09 -14.26
CA GLN A 122 14.96 36.69 -13.92
C GLN A 122 13.46 36.33 -13.91
N SER A 123 13.08 35.58 -14.93
CA SER A 123 11.73 35.10 -15.12
C SER A 123 11.57 33.79 -14.36
N THR A 124 10.66 33.76 -13.39
CA THR A 124 9.99 32.51 -13.01
C THR A 124 9.19 32.04 -14.19
N THR A 125 9.78 31.22 -15.03
CA THR A 125 9.22 30.73 -16.28
C THR A 125 8.08 29.76 -15.94
N GLN A 126 6.83 30.19 -16.11
CA GLN A 126 5.79 29.25 -16.48
C GLN A 126 6.33 28.49 -17.70
N ALA A 127 6.52 27.19 -17.56
CA ALA A 127 7.12 26.36 -18.59
C ALA A 127 6.16 26.23 -19.79
N THR A 128 6.19 27.22 -20.70
CA THR A 128 5.52 27.18 -21.99
C THR A 128 6.46 26.60 -23.06
N GLY A 129 7.06 25.45 -22.78
CA GLY A 129 8.03 24.81 -23.67
C GLY A 129 7.62 23.38 -24.02
N LYS A 130 8.32 22.82 -24.99
CA LYS A 130 8.14 21.44 -25.48
C LYS A 130 8.06 20.38 -24.36
N TYR A 131 8.65 20.66 -23.20
CA TYR A 131 8.70 19.76 -22.06
C TYR A 131 7.97 20.29 -20.81
N SER A 132 6.99 21.17 -21.01
CA SER A 132 6.20 21.77 -19.91
C SER A 132 5.59 20.72 -18.98
N GLN A 133 5.08 19.64 -19.52
CA GLN A 133 4.47 18.54 -18.74
C GLN A 133 5.51 17.74 -17.96
N ALA A 134 6.68 17.46 -18.55
CA ALA A 134 7.78 16.84 -17.81
C ALA A 134 8.27 17.74 -16.66
N THR A 135 8.30 19.07 -16.87
CA THR A 135 8.62 20.05 -15.82
C THR A 135 7.56 20.03 -14.70
N GLN A 136 6.28 19.91 -15.01
CA GLN A 136 5.24 19.77 -13.99
C GLN A 136 5.43 18.49 -13.15
N VAL A 137 5.71 17.36 -13.79
CA VAL A 137 6.00 16.10 -13.07
C VAL A 137 7.24 16.24 -12.20
N TRP A 138 8.34 16.79 -12.75
CA TRP A 138 9.58 17.03 -12.00
C TRP A 138 9.33 17.88 -10.74
N ASN A 139 8.63 19.00 -10.90
CA ASN A 139 8.30 19.90 -9.80
C ASN A 139 7.42 19.20 -8.75
N GLY A 140 6.45 18.39 -9.20
CA GLY A 140 5.63 17.59 -8.30
C GLY A 140 6.45 16.58 -7.50
N LEU A 141 7.41 15.90 -8.11
CA LEU A 141 8.33 14.99 -7.42
C LEU A 141 9.23 15.74 -6.42
N LYS A 142 9.72 16.92 -6.80
CA LYS A 142 10.52 17.79 -5.89
C LYS A 142 9.66 18.26 -4.69
N ALA A 143 8.39 18.58 -4.90
CA ALA A 143 7.47 18.96 -3.82
C ALA A 143 7.22 17.83 -2.81
N LEU A 144 7.41 16.56 -3.19
CA LEU A 144 7.41 15.41 -2.26
C LEU A 144 8.69 15.30 -1.41
N GLY A 145 9.65 16.19 -1.59
CA GLY A 145 10.95 16.19 -0.88
C GLY A 145 11.98 15.21 -1.47
N LEU A 146 11.77 14.71 -2.69
CA LEU A 146 12.69 13.78 -3.34
C LEU A 146 13.95 14.52 -3.83
N ASN A 147 15.11 13.88 -3.72
CA ASN A 147 16.35 14.40 -4.29
C ASN A 147 16.37 14.26 -5.83
N ASP A 148 17.30 14.94 -6.48
CA ASP A 148 17.36 15.00 -7.95
C ASP A 148 17.59 13.64 -8.60
N TYR A 149 18.37 12.76 -7.99
CA TYR A 149 18.66 11.42 -8.52
C TYR A 149 17.40 10.54 -8.50
N VAL A 150 16.64 10.59 -7.41
CA VAL A 150 15.36 9.85 -7.28
C VAL A 150 14.33 10.42 -8.24
N CYS A 151 14.21 11.74 -8.33
CA CYS A 151 13.35 12.39 -9.32
C CYS A 151 13.70 11.95 -10.75
N ALA A 152 14.98 11.96 -11.08
CA ALA A 152 15.47 11.53 -12.39
C ALA A 152 15.18 10.04 -12.66
N GLY A 153 15.36 9.19 -11.67
CA GLY A 153 15.02 7.78 -11.76
C GLY A 153 13.55 7.53 -12.07
N ILE A 154 12.64 8.24 -11.38
CA ILE A 154 11.19 8.18 -11.63
C ILE A 154 10.86 8.73 -13.02
N MET A 155 11.42 9.90 -13.38
CA MET A 155 11.24 10.49 -14.71
C MET A 155 11.70 9.55 -15.83
N GLY A 156 12.81 8.83 -15.64
CA GLY A 156 13.32 7.87 -16.59
C GLY A 156 12.32 6.74 -16.88
N ASN A 157 11.58 6.32 -15.87
CA ASN A 157 10.49 5.35 -16.00
C ASN A 157 9.28 5.96 -16.74
N ILE A 158 8.83 7.14 -16.37
CA ILE A 158 7.73 7.83 -17.05
C ILE A 158 8.04 8.08 -18.53
N MET A 159 9.26 8.49 -18.86
CA MET A 159 9.71 8.64 -20.25
C MET A 159 9.66 7.32 -21.03
N ALA A 160 9.92 6.19 -20.38
CA ALA A 160 9.80 4.89 -21.02
C ALA A 160 8.34 4.50 -21.27
N GLU A 161 7.44 4.84 -20.35
CA GLU A 161 6.01 4.54 -20.49
C GLU A 161 5.32 5.40 -21.57
N VAL A 162 5.56 6.69 -21.57
CA VAL A 162 4.78 7.64 -22.38
C VAL A 162 5.59 8.61 -23.21
N GLY A 163 6.88 8.77 -22.95
CA GLY A 163 7.73 9.77 -23.61
C GLY A 163 8.46 9.27 -24.85
N GLY A 164 8.37 7.99 -25.20
CA GLY A 164 9.13 7.44 -26.32
C GLY A 164 10.63 7.70 -26.19
N GLN A 165 11.19 7.57 -24.97
CA GLN A 165 12.58 7.82 -24.59
C GLN A 165 13.01 9.30 -24.66
N THR A 166 12.07 10.25 -24.64
CA THR A 166 12.31 11.68 -24.61
C THR A 166 11.60 12.33 -23.42
N LEU A 167 11.97 13.57 -23.11
CA LEU A 167 11.26 14.40 -22.12
C LEU A 167 9.88 14.89 -22.61
N ASP A 168 9.54 14.65 -23.87
CA ASP A 168 8.20 14.91 -24.38
C ASP A 168 7.25 13.80 -23.93
N ILE A 169 6.69 13.97 -22.76
CA ILE A 169 5.72 13.04 -22.18
C ILE A 169 4.28 13.35 -22.58
N SER A 170 4.04 14.28 -23.51
CA SER A 170 2.70 14.71 -23.96
C SER A 170 1.80 13.56 -24.42
N ARG A 171 2.40 12.44 -24.83
CA ARG A 171 1.70 11.22 -25.24
C ARG A 171 0.92 10.55 -24.11
N TRP A 172 1.14 10.92 -22.85
CA TRP A 172 0.34 10.36 -21.73
C TRP A 172 -1.16 10.55 -21.97
N SER A 173 -1.58 11.65 -22.55
CA SER A 173 -2.99 11.93 -22.86
C SER A 173 -3.56 11.00 -23.93
N GLN A 174 -2.73 10.54 -24.89
CA GLN A 174 -3.11 9.56 -25.91
C GLN A 174 -3.31 8.16 -25.32
N TYR A 175 -2.54 7.84 -24.28
CA TYR A 175 -2.64 6.57 -23.55
C TYR A 175 -3.59 6.67 -22.34
N SER A 176 -4.38 7.72 -22.26
CA SER A 176 -5.33 7.97 -21.17
C SER A 176 -6.77 7.63 -21.55
N SER A 177 -6.98 6.68 -22.45
CA SER A 177 -8.33 6.16 -22.73
C SER A 177 -8.82 5.33 -21.56
N THR A 178 -9.98 5.67 -21.03
CA THR A 178 -10.60 4.91 -19.92
C THR A 178 -10.98 3.49 -20.36
N SER A 179 -11.13 3.23 -21.66
CA SER A 179 -11.40 1.91 -22.25
C SER A 179 -10.14 1.06 -22.45
N SER A 180 -8.94 1.66 -22.49
CA SER A 180 -7.68 0.89 -22.59
C SER A 180 -7.34 0.17 -21.28
N GLY A 181 -6.53 -0.89 -21.36
CA GLY A 181 -6.03 -1.59 -20.17
C GLY A 181 -5.13 -0.70 -19.28
N TYR A 182 -4.44 0.27 -19.86
CA TYR A 182 -3.42 1.13 -19.24
C TYR A 182 -3.84 2.59 -19.28
N TYR A 183 -3.32 3.41 -18.33
CA TYR A 183 -3.73 4.80 -18.19
C TYR A 183 -2.62 5.68 -17.62
N GLY A 184 -2.42 6.86 -18.24
CA GLY A 184 -1.64 7.97 -17.69
C GLY A 184 -0.13 7.79 -17.70
N ILE A 185 0.56 8.65 -16.93
CA ILE A 185 2.03 8.80 -16.97
C ILE A 185 2.81 7.53 -16.58
N CYS A 186 2.27 6.70 -15.70
CA CYS A 186 2.87 5.42 -15.29
C CYS A 186 2.12 4.21 -15.85
N GLN A 187 1.26 4.40 -16.84
CA GLN A 187 0.49 3.33 -17.48
C GLN A 187 -0.20 2.41 -16.47
N TRP A 188 -0.84 2.99 -15.45
CA TRP A 188 -1.57 2.23 -14.42
C TRP A 188 -2.65 1.34 -15.02
N ALA A 189 -2.80 0.15 -14.46
CA ALA A 189 -3.78 -0.84 -14.89
C ALA A 189 -4.59 -1.40 -13.71
N GLY A 190 -5.71 -2.07 -14.02
CA GLY A 190 -6.53 -2.75 -13.01
C GLY A 190 -6.98 -1.85 -11.88
N GLY A 191 -6.84 -2.30 -10.63
CA GLY A 191 -7.25 -1.57 -9.44
C GLY A 191 -6.52 -0.25 -9.23
N ARG A 192 -5.25 -0.14 -9.62
CA ARG A 192 -4.47 1.11 -9.57
C ARG A 192 -5.09 2.19 -10.46
N LYS A 193 -5.43 1.82 -11.69
CA LYS A 193 -6.14 2.71 -12.63
C LYS A 193 -7.51 3.13 -12.08
N GLN A 194 -8.28 2.19 -11.55
CA GLN A 194 -9.60 2.51 -10.99
C GLN A 194 -9.49 3.49 -9.83
N ARG A 195 -8.53 3.28 -8.93
CA ARG A 195 -8.27 4.18 -7.81
C ARG A 195 -7.87 5.58 -8.28
N LEU A 196 -6.97 5.70 -9.26
CA LEU A 196 -6.62 6.99 -9.85
C LEU A 196 -7.86 7.71 -10.37
N LEU A 197 -8.68 7.04 -11.19
CA LEU A 197 -9.83 7.66 -11.84
C LEU A 197 -10.94 8.06 -10.87
N ASN A 198 -11.18 7.24 -9.84
CA ASN A 198 -12.26 7.47 -8.88
C ASN A 198 -11.88 8.50 -7.81
N ASP A 199 -10.64 8.45 -7.29
CA ASP A 199 -10.27 9.19 -6.08
C ASP A 199 -9.48 10.47 -6.41
N PHE A 200 -8.80 10.54 -7.57
CA PHE A 200 -7.93 11.66 -7.95
C PHE A 200 -8.38 12.37 -9.22
N GLY A 201 -8.79 11.63 -10.25
CA GLY A 201 -9.26 12.18 -11.53
C GLY A 201 -8.29 11.95 -12.70
N THR A 202 -8.52 12.70 -13.79
CA THR A 202 -7.88 12.42 -15.09
C THR A 202 -6.77 13.41 -15.48
N THR A 203 -6.63 14.53 -14.79
CA THR A 203 -5.65 15.58 -15.13
C THR A 203 -4.23 15.14 -14.84
N LEU A 204 -3.23 15.77 -15.46
CA LEU A 204 -1.83 15.51 -15.17
C LEU A 204 -1.50 15.78 -13.68
N GLU A 205 -2.07 16.83 -13.12
CA GLU A 205 -1.92 17.16 -11.71
C GLU A 205 -2.47 16.06 -10.79
N ALA A 206 -3.66 15.54 -11.10
CA ALA A 206 -4.27 14.43 -10.38
C ALA A 206 -3.37 13.17 -10.43
N GLN A 207 -2.76 12.89 -11.58
CA GLN A 207 -1.84 11.78 -11.76
C GLN A 207 -0.53 11.95 -10.97
N ILE A 208 -0.01 13.18 -10.90
CA ILE A 208 1.17 13.49 -10.07
C ILE A 208 0.85 13.31 -8.57
N LYS A 209 -0.32 13.76 -8.12
CA LYS A 209 -0.79 13.54 -6.74
C LYS A 209 -0.93 12.04 -6.44
N PHE A 210 -1.56 11.29 -7.32
CA PHE A 210 -1.71 9.83 -7.16
C PHE A 210 -0.36 9.12 -7.12
N LEU A 211 0.56 9.46 -8.03
CA LEU A 211 1.92 8.94 -8.04
C LEU A 211 2.60 9.15 -6.67
N GLY A 212 2.45 10.36 -6.09
CA GLY A 212 3.04 10.67 -4.79
C GLY A 212 2.47 9.82 -3.65
N VAL A 213 1.15 9.64 -3.60
CA VAL A 213 0.49 8.81 -2.59
C VAL A 213 0.90 7.34 -2.76
N GLU A 214 0.77 6.80 -3.96
CA GLU A 214 1.06 5.40 -4.25
C GLU A 214 2.54 5.06 -4.09
N LEU A 215 3.44 6.00 -4.41
CA LEU A 215 4.88 5.83 -4.22
C LEU A 215 5.23 5.48 -2.76
N PHE A 216 4.67 6.22 -1.80
CA PHE A 216 4.93 5.96 -0.38
C PHE A 216 4.22 4.72 0.16
N GLU A 217 3.16 4.27 -0.47
CA GLU A 217 2.49 3.01 -0.14
C GLU A 217 3.30 1.80 -0.64
N VAL A 218 3.83 1.88 -1.87
CA VAL A 218 4.58 0.79 -2.52
C VAL A 218 6.02 0.73 -2.04
N ILE A 219 6.65 1.89 -1.83
CA ILE A 219 8.01 2.04 -1.30
C ILE A 219 7.90 2.87 -0.02
N PRO A 220 7.81 2.25 1.17
CA PRO A 220 7.59 2.96 2.42
C PRO A 220 8.64 4.02 2.72
N LYS A 221 8.24 5.13 3.36
CA LYS A 221 9.14 6.17 3.82
C LYS A 221 10.23 5.55 4.73
N GLY A 222 11.47 5.95 4.55
CA GLY A 222 12.62 5.35 5.24
C GLY A 222 13.34 4.27 4.43
N ASN A 223 12.79 3.84 3.29
CA ASN A 223 13.50 2.97 2.37
C ASN A 223 14.73 3.69 1.78
N SER A 224 15.82 2.96 1.56
CA SER A 224 17.07 3.49 0.99
C SER A 224 16.89 4.12 -0.40
N PHE A 225 15.82 3.77 -1.12
CA PHE A 225 15.45 4.38 -2.39
C PHE A 225 15.46 5.91 -2.33
N TYR A 226 14.89 6.50 -1.27
CA TYR A 226 14.76 7.95 -1.14
C TYR A 226 16.09 8.69 -0.91
N ASN A 227 17.15 7.95 -0.56
CA ASN A 227 18.50 8.47 -0.32
C ASN A 227 19.50 8.12 -1.42
N MET A 228 19.05 7.47 -2.52
CA MET A 228 19.91 7.12 -3.65
C MET A 228 20.55 8.36 -4.27
N GLN A 229 21.84 8.26 -4.61
CA GLN A 229 22.65 9.31 -5.22
C GLN A 229 23.11 8.91 -6.64
N ASP A 230 22.44 7.94 -7.25
CA ASP A 230 22.64 7.50 -8.62
C ASP A 230 21.26 7.36 -9.29
N GLU A 231 21.06 8.11 -10.36
CA GLU A 231 19.78 8.14 -11.08
C GLU A 231 19.46 6.82 -11.80
N LYS A 232 20.49 6.05 -12.16
CA LYS A 232 20.31 4.76 -12.83
C LYS A 232 19.91 3.68 -11.84
N GLU A 233 20.50 3.70 -10.64
CA GLU A 233 20.08 2.83 -9.54
C GLU A 233 18.66 3.16 -9.11
N ALA A 234 18.32 4.43 -8.98
CA ALA A 234 16.96 4.87 -8.65
C ALA A 234 15.96 4.46 -9.73
N ALA A 235 16.31 4.61 -11.02
CA ALA A 235 15.46 4.16 -12.12
C ALA A 235 15.24 2.65 -12.11
N LEU A 236 16.28 1.87 -11.85
CA LEU A 236 16.20 0.43 -11.75
C LEU A 236 15.35 -0.03 -10.56
N TYR A 237 15.51 0.63 -9.41
CA TYR A 237 14.72 0.35 -8.22
C TYR A 237 13.25 0.61 -8.46
N PHE A 238 12.90 1.78 -9.00
CA PHE A 238 11.53 2.14 -9.32
C PHE A 238 10.92 1.17 -10.35
N ALA A 239 11.66 0.80 -11.40
CA ALA A 239 11.24 -0.18 -12.39
C ALA A 239 10.89 -1.54 -11.78
N LYS A 240 11.69 -2.01 -10.82
CA LYS A 240 11.50 -3.32 -10.17
C LYS A 240 10.35 -3.32 -9.16
N TYR A 241 10.28 -2.32 -8.32
CA TYR A 241 9.42 -2.35 -7.13
C TYR A 241 8.12 -1.59 -7.31
N TYR A 242 8.12 -0.49 -8.07
CA TYR A 242 6.93 0.30 -8.34
C TYR A 242 6.24 -0.11 -9.65
N GLU A 243 6.95 -0.08 -10.79
CA GLU A 243 6.38 -0.45 -12.09
C GLU A 243 6.24 -1.97 -12.26
N ARG A 244 7.11 -2.75 -11.61
CA ARG A 244 7.17 -4.21 -11.70
C ARG A 244 7.29 -4.72 -13.14
N CYS A 245 8.04 -3.98 -13.95
CA CYS A 245 8.22 -4.29 -15.37
C CYS A 245 9.36 -5.29 -15.61
N GLY A 246 9.36 -5.91 -16.79
CA GLY A 246 10.37 -6.87 -17.19
C GLY A 246 11.76 -6.23 -17.41
N SER A 247 12.82 -7.02 -17.22
CA SER A 247 14.22 -6.57 -17.30
C SER A 247 14.64 -6.03 -18.66
N GLY A 248 13.93 -6.40 -19.74
CA GLY A 248 14.23 -5.91 -21.11
C GLY A 248 14.12 -4.39 -21.27
N SER A 249 13.45 -3.66 -20.36
CA SER A 249 13.30 -2.21 -20.41
C SER A 249 14.22 -1.45 -19.44
N TYR A 250 15.01 -2.14 -18.60
CA TYR A 250 15.79 -1.48 -17.55
C TYR A 250 16.83 -0.50 -18.09
N SER A 251 17.60 -0.88 -19.10
CA SER A 251 18.65 -0.02 -19.67
C SER A 251 18.08 1.25 -20.30
N VAL A 252 16.92 1.17 -20.92
CA VAL A 252 16.22 2.33 -21.50
C VAL A 252 15.81 3.29 -20.37
N ARG A 253 15.25 2.78 -19.28
CA ARG A 253 14.82 3.59 -18.11
C ARG A 253 16.00 4.29 -17.43
N GLN A 254 17.13 3.59 -17.29
CA GLN A 254 18.37 4.15 -16.76
C GLN A 254 18.95 5.25 -17.67
N THR A 255 18.96 5.01 -18.99
CA THR A 255 19.41 6.02 -19.96
C THR A 255 18.50 7.26 -19.94
N ASN A 256 17.21 7.08 -19.84
CA ASN A 256 16.24 8.17 -19.72
C ASN A 256 16.42 8.95 -18.40
N ALA A 257 16.73 8.28 -17.29
CA ALA A 257 17.01 8.92 -16.02
C ALA A 257 18.21 9.87 -16.13
N THR A 258 19.30 9.44 -16.79
CA THR A 258 20.46 10.33 -17.04
C THR A 258 20.07 11.55 -17.89
N LYS A 259 19.22 11.38 -18.91
CA LYS A 259 18.73 12.53 -19.70
C LYS A 259 17.88 13.48 -18.86
N ALA A 260 17.02 12.97 -17.99
CA ALA A 260 16.20 13.77 -17.11
C ALA A 260 17.08 14.56 -16.11
N LEU A 261 18.02 13.90 -15.43
CA LEU A 261 18.95 14.56 -14.52
C LEU A 261 19.69 15.70 -15.21
N GLN A 262 20.28 15.42 -16.36
CA GLN A 262 21.02 16.43 -17.15
C GLN A 262 20.16 17.62 -17.57
N TYR A 263 18.89 17.43 -17.82
CA TYR A 263 18.00 18.51 -18.24
C TYR A 263 17.56 19.39 -17.07
N PHE A 264 17.19 18.79 -15.94
CA PHE A 264 16.56 19.50 -14.83
C PHE A 264 17.55 20.06 -13.80
N THR A 265 18.83 19.64 -13.84
CA THR A 265 19.85 20.08 -12.86
C THR A 265 20.96 20.97 -13.49
N LYS A 266 20.74 21.48 -14.71
CA LYS A 266 21.63 22.42 -15.40
C LYS A 266 21.46 23.86 -14.93
#